data_341445575654ca0ed07665a867037fa1
#
_entry.id   341445575654ca0ed07665a867037fa1
#
_cell.length_a   1.000
_cell.length_b   1.000
_cell.length_c   1.000
_cell.angle_alpha   90.00
_cell.angle_beta   90.00
_cell.angle_gamma   90.00
#
_symmetry.space_group_name_H-M   'P 1'
#
loop_
_entity.id
_entity.type
_entity.pdbx_description
1 polymer ?
#
loop_
_entity_poly.entity_id
_entity_poly.type
_entity_poly.pdbx_seq_one_letter_code
_entity_poly.pdbx_strand_id
1 'polypeptide(L)'
;MKKKFVSTLLVLSVMSTCLLSACGSKPASESVDLTSVSLDTIEEKAKEEGTISSVGMPDDWANGKGSWESISNTYGLAHDDTDMTSAEELSMFDSEKDSPTKDIGDVGQAFGPTAIDMDVVQPYKASTWDSIPDWAKDPDGKWTISYLGTMGALVNKNNVSETIDSWEALKNSSAKITLGDVLRGASSQMAVLSCAYAMGGDAENLDPAFDYFKELASEGRIDVGDGSVERLNRGEIDVLATWDYLTLQYRDIVAENNPDLNMECHIMQDGAVQSGYCLVINKYAPHPYSAALTVEYLLSDEGQIERAEGYARPIREDVTLPDDLKAKMISDDEYTNTIPLADNDTVTKACTEIASRWEE
;
A
#
# COMPACT_ATOMS: atom_id res chain seq x y z
N MET A 1 0.22 -53.64 -83.21
CA MET A 1 -0.61 -54.13 -82.10
C MET A 1 -0.25 -53.40 -80.80
N LYS A 2 -0.92 -52.36 -80.46
CA LYS A 2 -0.69 -51.60 -79.24
C LYS A 2 -2.02 -51.47 -78.49
N LYS A 3 -2.16 -52.17 -77.38
CA LYS A 3 -3.32 -52.08 -76.49
C LYS A 3 -3.24 -50.81 -75.65
N LYS A 4 -4.27 -49.97 -75.67
CA LYS A 4 -4.41 -48.79 -74.86
C LYS A 4 -5.08 -49.25 -73.55
N PHE A 5 -4.42 -49.00 -72.42
CA PHE A 5 -5.04 -49.10 -71.10
C PHE A 5 -5.60 -47.72 -70.73
N VAL A 6 -6.88 -47.67 -70.45
CA VAL A 6 -7.57 -46.53 -69.90
C VAL A 6 -7.56 -46.69 -68.39
N SER A 7 -6.90 -45.79 -67.70
CA SER A 7 -6.86 -45.79 -66.24
C SER A 7 -7.83 -44.71 -65.72
N THR A 8 -8.90 -45.16 -65.09
CA THR A 8 -9.92 -44.31 -64.48
C THR A 8 -9.36 -43.82 -63.13
N LEU A 9 -9.10 -42.53 -63.02
CA LEU A 9 -8.64 -41.88 -61.77
C LEU A 9 -9.88 -41.55 -60.94
N LEU A 10 -10.04 -42.24 -59.81
CA LEU A 10 -11.03 -41.90 -58.78
C LEU A 10 -10.47 -40.80 -57.87
N VAL A 11 -11.04 -39.60 -57.98
CA VAL A 11 -10.65 -38.47 -57.13
C VAL A 11 -11.45 -38.60 -55.83
N LEU A 12 -10.81 -39.03 -54.75
CA LEU A 12 -11.36 -38.98 -53.38
C LEU A 12 -11.13 -37.56 -52.83
N SER A 13 -12.21 -36.79 -52.77
CA SER A 13 -12.21 -35.46 -52.08
C SER A 13 -12.24 -35.68 -50.58
N VAL A 14 -11.08 -35.53 -49.93
CA VAL A 14 -11.00 -35.43 -48.47
C VAL A 14 -11.30 -34.00 -48.08
N MET A 15 -12.52 -33.78 -47.58
CA MET A 15 -12.88 -32.53 -46.88
C MET A 15 -12.15 -32.49 -45.52
N SER A 16 -11.01 -31.75 -45.52
CA SER A 16 -10.30 -31.40 -44.27
C SER A 16 -11.07 -30.28 -43.59
N THR A 17 -11.88 -30.61 -42.59
CA THR A 17 -12.46 -29.63 -41.67
C THR A 17 -11.34 -29.08 -40.80
N CYS A 18 -10.79 -27.92 -41.15
CA CYS A 18 -9.99 -27.12 -40.25
C CYS A 18 -10.88 -26.60 -39.12
N LEU A 19 -10.81 -27.25 -37.97
CA LEU A 19 -11.23 -26.65 -36.69
C LEU A 19 -10.28 -25.49 -36.42
N LEU A 20 -10.68 -24.29 -36.81
CA LEU A 20 -10.13 -23.06 -36.30
C LEU A 20 -10.49 -23.02 -34.81
N SER A 21 -9.56 -23.42 -33.93
CA SER A 21 -9.59 -23.03 -32.54
C SER A 21 -9.47 -21.52 -32.53
N ALA A 22 -10.59 -20.83 -32.48
CA ALA A 22 -10.65 -19.45 -32.11
C ALA A 22 -10.15 -19.40 -30.66
N CYS A 23 -8.91 -18.93 -30.42
CA CYS A 23 -8.56 -18.31 -29.18
C CYS A 23 -9.49 -17.11 -29.03
N GLY A 24 -10.61 -17.32 -28.38
CA GLY A 24 -11.48 -16.24 -27.93
C GLY A 24 -10.69 -15.46 -26.88
N SER A 25 -10.16 -14.30 -27.25
CA SER A 25 -9.95 -13.26 -26.27
C SER A 25 -11.27 -13.10 -25.53
N LYS A 26 -11.28 -13.35 -24.22
CA LYS A 26 -12.39 -12.98 -23.34
C LYS A 26 -12.71 -11.52 -23.66
N PRO A 27 -13.97 -11.14 -23.94
CA PRO A 27 -14.30 -9.74 -24.08
C PRO A 27 -13.86 -9.04 -22.79
N ALA A 28 -13.31 -7.82 -22.91
CA ALA A 28 -13.08 -6.96 -21.76
C ALA A 28 -14.35 -7.01 -20.91
N SER A 29 -14.21 -7.33 -19.62
CA SER A 29 -15.37 -7.45 -18.72
C SER A 29 -16.12 -6.12 -18.81
N GLU A 30 -17.45 -6.17 -19.09
CA GLU A 30 -18.27 -4.97 -18.93
C GLU A 30 -18.05 -4.49 -17.49
N SER A 31 -17.71 -3.20 -17.31
CA SER A 31 -17.49 -2.62 -15.99
C SER A 31 -18.75 -2.83 -15.14
N VAL A 32 -18.61 -3.56 -14.04
CA VAL A 32 -19.70 -3.81 -13.10
C VAL A 32 -19.89 -2.54 -12.27
N ASP A 33 -21.11 -2.04 -12.20
CA ASP A 33 -21.47 -0.97 -11.25
C ASP A 33 -21.66 -1.56 -9.85
N LEU A 34 -20.58 -1.58 -9.06
CA LEU A 34 -20.57 -2.10 -7.70
C LEU A 34 -21.44 -1.28 -6.73
N THR A 35 -21.75 -0.02 -7.05
CA THR A 35 -22.51 0.87 -6.14
C THR A 35 -23.98 0.49 -5.99
N SER A 36 -24.49 -0.30 -6.92
CA SER A 36 -25.90 -0.75 -6.97
C SER A 36 -26.08 -2.20 -6.51
N VAL A 37 -25.01 -2.92 -6.15
CA VAL A 37 -25.03 -4.34 -5.81
C VAL A 37 -25.16 -4.55 -4.30
N SER A 38 -26.03 -5.49 -3.87
CA SER A 38 -26.16 -5.83 -2.45
C SER A 38 -24.96 -6.64 -1.96
N LEU A 39 -24.65 -6.57 -0.67
CA LEU A 39 -23.56 -7.34 -0.05
C LEU A 39 -23.74 -8.86 -0.26
N ASP A 40 -24.96 -9.39 -0.09
CA ASP A 40 -25.25 -10.81 -0.35
C ASP A 40 -24.87 -11.22 -1.79
N THR A 41 -25.15 -10.36 -2.77
CA THR A 41 -24.78 -10.59 -4.17
C THR A 41 -23.27 -10.49 -4.38
N ILE A 42 -22.60 -9.54 -3.72
CA ILE A 42 -21.13 -9.42 -3.75
C ILE A 42 -20.49 -10.71 -3.23
N GLU A 43 -20.94 -11.21 -2.07
CA GLU A 43 -20.42 -12.46 -1.51
C GLU A 43 -20.64 -13.68 -2.42
N GLU A 44 -21.84 -13.80 -2.99
CA GLU A 44 -22.16 -14.90 -3.92
C GLU A 44 -21.26 -14.86 -5.15
N LYS A 45 -21.12 -13.66 -5.76
CA LYS A 45 -20.33 -13.48 -6.98
C LYS A 45 -18.83 -13.60 -6.74
N ALA A 46 -18.31 -13.06 -5.62
CA ALA A 46 -16.91 -13.22 -5.24
C ALA A 46 -16.54 -14.71 -5.06
N LYS A 47 -17.42 -15.51 -4.46
CA LYS A 47 -17.22 -16.97 -4.36
C LYS A 47 -17.22 -17.66 -5.73
N GLU A 48 -18.00 -17.15 -6.70
CA GLU A 48 -17.97 -17.63 -8.11
C GLU A 48 -16.66 -17.24 -8.80
N GLU A 49 -16.11 -16.04 -8.53
CA GLU A 49 -14.81 -15.58 -9.03
C GLU A 49 -13.66 -16.39 -8.44
N GLY A 50 -13.73 -16.71 -7.13
CA GLY A 50 -12.85 -17.63 -6.41
C GLY A 50 -11.40 -17.17 -6.24
N THR A 51 -11.07 -15.96 -6.68
CA THR A 51 -9.71 -15.41 -6.58
C THR A 51 -9.74 -13.88 -6.46
N ILE A 52 -8.65 -13.33 -5.90
CA ILE A 52 -8.37 -11.91 -5.80
C ILE A 52 -6.87 -11.69 -6.08
N SER A 53 -6.52 -10.74 -6.93
CA SER A 53 -5.16 -10.35 -7.22
C SER A 53 -4.91 -8.91 -6.81
N SER A 54 -4.01 -8.69 -5.85
CA SER A 54 -3.69 -7.35 -5.32
C SER A 54 -2.36 -6.82 -5.80
N VAL A 55 -2.15 -5.53 -5.59
CA VAL A 55 -0.86 -4.84 -5.70
C VAL A 55 -0.61 -3.99 -4.47
N GLY A 56 0.65 -3.92 -4.02
CA GLY A 56 1.06 -3.11 -2.89
C GLY A 56 0.51 -3.56 -1.53
N MET A 57 0.10 -4.83 -1.43
CA MET A 57 -0.50 -5.39 -0.21
C MET A 57 0.24 -6.66 0.27
N PRO A 58 1.58 -6.58 0.44
CA PRO A 58 2.39 -7.75 0.75
C PRO A 58 2.10 -8.32 2.15
N ASP A 59 2.50 -9.57 2.36
CA ASP A 59 2.28 -10.33 3.58
C ASP A 59 2.82 -9.65 4.85
N ASP A 60 3.96 -8.99 4.73
CA ASP A 60 4.70 -8.35 5.83
C ASP A 60 4.32 -6.88 6.05
N TRP A 61 3.24 -6.40 5.46
CA TRP A 61 2.76 -5.03 5.62
C TRP A 61 1.45 -5.00 6.40
N ALA A 62 1.45 -4.40 7.61
CA ALA A 62 0.25 -4.25 8.45
C ALA A 62 -0.56 -5.56 8.59
N ASN A 63 0.11 -6.69 8.87
CA ASN A 63 -0.48 -8.03 8.92
C ASN A 63 -1.26 -8.42 7.64
N GLY A 64 -0.70 -8.10 6.48
CA GLY A 64 -1.28 -8.49 5.19
C GLY A 64 -1.56 -9.99 5.11
N LYS A 65 -0.60 -10.81 5.55
CA LYS A 65 -0.74 -12.26 5.58
C LYS A 65 -1.96 -12.73 6.37
N GLY A 66 -2.16 -12.24 7.60
CA GLY A 66 -3.31 -12.60 8.42
C GLY A 66 -4.63 -12.21 7.75
N SER A 67 -4.72 -11.00 7.21
CA SER A 67 -5.89 -10.53 6.47
C SER A 67 -6.21 -11.41 5.26
N TRP A 68 -5.21 -11.81 4.46
CA TRP A 68 -5.42 -12.68 3.31
C TRP A 68 -5.77 -14.12 3.69
N GLU A 69 -5.17 -14.66 4.75
CA GLU A 69 -5.53 -15.98 5.29
C GLU A 69 -6.99 -15.99 5.77
N SER A 70 -7.45 -14.93 6.45
CA SER A 70 -8.83 -14.81 6.92
C SER A 70 -9.83 -14.65 5.77
N ILE A 71 -9.53 -13.82 4.78
CA ILE A 71 -10.35 -13.69 3.56
C ILE A 71 -10.45 -15.04 2.85
N SER A 72 -9.32 -15.74 2.68
CA SER A 72 -9.30 -17.06 2.05
C SER A 72 -10.12 -18.10 2.83
N ASN A 73 -9.96 -18.15 4.15
CA ASN A 73 -10.66 -19.09 5.00
C ASN A 73 -12.17 -18.82 5.09
N THR A 74 -12.57 -17.55 5.09
CA THR A 74 -13.96 -17.13 5.26
C THR A 74 -14.75 -17.22 3.96
N TYR A 75 -14.15 -16.77 2.86
CA TYR A 75 -14.84 -16.61 1.58
C TYR A 75 -14.37 -17.57 0.49
N GLY A 76 -13.26 -18.29 0.71
CA GLY A 76 -12.72 -19.24 -0.26
C GLY A 76 -11.98 -18.59 -1.42
N LEU A 77 -11.54 -17.35 -1.28
CA LEU A 77 -10.78 -16.63 -2.30
C LEU A 77 -9.29 -17.05 -2.26
N ALA A 78 -8.78 -17.52 -3.39
CA ALA A 78 -7.32 -17.63 -3.57
C ALA A 78 -6.73 -16.24 -3.76
N HIS A 79 -5.57 -15.97 -3.19
CA HIS A 79 -4.93 -14.65 -3.25
C HIS A 79 -3.53 -14.71 -3.85
N ASP A 80 -3.19 -13.71 -4.65
CA ASP A 80 -1.82 -13.36 -5.04
C ASP A 80 -1.60 -11.85 -4.95
N ASP A 81 -0.42 -11.45 -4.48
CA ASP A 81 0.01 -10.05 -4.44
C ASP A 81 1.24 -9.80 -5.32
N THR A 82 1.39 -8.56 -5.76
CA THR A 82 2.63 -8.07 -6.36
C THR A 82 3.03 -6.81 -5.65
N ASP A 83 4.09 -6.88 -4.84
CA ASP A 83 4.60 -5.73 -4.11
C ASP A 83 5.17 -4.69 -5.07
N MET A 84 4.72 -3.44 -4.93
CA MET A 84 5.19 -2.29 -5.71
C MET A 84 4.83 -0.97 -5.02
N THR A 85 5.45 0.11 -5.48
CA THR A 85 5.17 1.45 -4.94
C THR A 85 3.83 1.99 -5.47
N SER A 86 3.20 2.90 -4.72
CA SER A 86 1.89 3.49 -5.08
C SER A 86 1.85 4.08 -6.50
N ALA A 87 2.94 4.69 -6.96
CA ALA A 87 3.02 5.21 -8.33
C ALA A 87 3.05 4.09 -9.39
N GLU A 88 3.74 2.99 -9.09
CA GLU A 88 3.81 1.82 -9.97
C GLU A 88 2.48 1.10 -10.05
N GLU A 89 1.75 0.98 -8.93
CA GLU A 89 0.39 0.41 -8.88
C GLU A 89 -0.58 1.12 -9.83
N LEU A 90 -0.68 2.44 -9.73
CA LEU A 90 -1.57 3.21 -10.59
C LEU A 90 -1.13 3.17 -12.06
N SER A 91 0.18 3.17 -12.33
CA SER A 91 0.73 3.01 -13.68
C SER A 91 0.41 1.63 -14.26
N MET A 92 0.40 0.58 -13.42
CA MET A 92 0.00 -0.78 -13.82
C MET A 92 -1.47 -0.82 -14.19
N PHE A 93 -2.37 -0.25 -13.38
CA PHE A 93 -3.80 -0.19 -13.71
C PHE A 93 -4.08 0.50 -15.05
N ASP A 94 -3.38 1.60 -15.37
CA ASP A 94 -3.53 2.30 -16.65
C ASP A 94 -2.93 1.51 -17.82
N SER A 95 -1.73 0.96 -17.66
CA SER A 95 -1.04 0.27 -18.75
C SER A 95 -1.68 -1.07 -19.12
N GLU A 96 -2.35 -1.73 -18.17
CA GLU A 96 -2.99 -3.04 -18.35
C GLU A 96 -4.51 -2.96 -18.63
N LYS A 97 -5.09 -1.79 -18.82
CA LYS A 97 -6.55 -1.60 -18.98
C LYS A 97 -7.21 -2.47 -20.04
N ASP A 98 -6.47 -2.84 -21.09
CA ASP A 98 -6.97 -3.71 -22.16
C ASP A 98 -6.83 -5.22 -21.84
N SER A 99 -6.05 -5.56 -20.82
CA SER A 99 -5.80 -6.94 -20.36
C SER A 99 -5.41 -6.94 -18.89
N PRO A 100 -6.31 -6.52 -17.99
CA PRO A 100 -6.02 -6.30 -16.59
C PRO A 100 -5.71 -7.62 -15.86
N THR A 101 -4.74 -7.57 -14.94
CA THR A 101 -4.30 -8.71 -14.14
C THR A 101 -4.53 -8.49 -12.65
N LYS A 102 -4.86 -7.27 -12.24
CA LYS A 102 -5.00 -6.88 -10.83
C LYS A 102 -6.36 -6.27 -10.53
N ASP A 103 -6.87 -6.56 -9.35
CA ASP A 103 -8.23 -6.23 -8.91
C ASP A 103 -8.26 -5.04 -7.96
N ILE A 104 -7.30 -4.98 -7.02
CA ILE A 104 -7.28 -4.03 -5.92
C ILE A 104 -5.85 -3.59 -5.61
N GLY A 105 -5.68 -2.37 -5.11
CA GLY A 105 -4.41 -1.83 -4.63
C GLY A 105 -4.53 -1.12 -3.28
N ASP A 106 -3.39 -0.85 -2.65
CA ASP A 106 -3.27 -0.14 -1.36
C ASP A 106 -2.28 1.01 -1.49
N VAL A 107 -2.75 2.12 -2.07
CA VAL A 107 -1.92 3.29 -2.37
C VAL A 107 -1.87 4.28 -1.20
N GLY A 108 -0.74 4.93 -0.97
CA GLY A 108 -0.66 6.01 0.02
C GLY A 108 -1.68 7.11 -0.22
N GLN A 109 -2.16 7.76 0.84
CA GLN A 109 -3.24 8.75 0.82
C GLN A 109 -3.09 9.81 -0.29
N ALA A 110 -1.87 10.32 -0.51
CA ALA A 110 -1.58 11.31 -1.55
C ALA A 110 -1.86 10.81 -2.99
N PHE A 111 -1.94 9.51 -3.21
CA PHE A 111 -2.21 8.90 -4.51
C PHE A 111 -3.71 8.64 -4.77
N GLY A 112 -4.58 8.77 -3.76
CA GLY A 112 -6.02 8.66 -3.93
C GLY A 112 -6.59 9.62 -4.98
N PRO A 113 -6.37 10.95 -4.87
CA PRO A 113 -6.76 11.91 -5.91
C PRO A 113 -6.11 11.61 -7.28
N THR A 114 -4.84 11.22 -7.31
CA THR A 114 -4.14 10.84 -8.55
C THR A 114 -4.82 9.66 -9.25
N ALA A 115 -5.27 8.65 -8.50
CA ALA A 115 -6.00 7.51 -9.05
C ALA A 115 -7.33 7.92 -9.72
N ILE A 116 -8.01 8.94 -9.15
CA ILE A 116 -9.22 9.52 -9.74
C ILE A 116 -8.89 10.27 -11.05
N ASP A 117 -7.86 11.11 -11.03
CA ASP A 117 -7.44 11.91 -12.19
C ASP A 117 -6.98 11.03 -13.36
N MET A 118 -6.34 9.89 -13.07
CA MET A 118 -5.96 8.88 -14.07
C MET A 118 -7.14 8.07 -14.60
N ASP A 119 -8.32 8.15 -13.96
CA ASP A 119 -9.54 7.38 -14.31
C ASP A 119 -9.32 5.85 -14.29
N VAL A 120 -8.50 5.37 -13.34
CA VAL A 120 -8.13 3.94 -13.23
C VAL A 120 -8.83 3.19 -12.08
N VAL A 121 -9.67 3.88 -11.30
CA VAL A 121 -10.37 3.31 -10.15
C VAL A 121 -11.89 3.41 -10.30
N GLN A 122 -12.61 2.46 -9.69
CA GLN A 122 -14.06 2.45 -9.67
C GLN A 122 -14.60 2.62 -8.25
N PRO A 123 -15.83 3.18 -8.10
CA PRO A 123 -16.40 3.47 -6.80
C PRO A 123 -16.95 2.22 -6.11
N TYR A 124 -16.72 2.13 -4.80
CA TYR A 124 -17.39 1.20 -3.89
C TYR A 124 -17.45 1.79 -2.48
N LYS A 125 -18.61 1.67 -1.82
CA LYS A 125 -18.79 2.10 -0.43
C LYS A 125 -19.12 0.89 0.41
N ALA A 126 -18.22 0.53 1.31
CA ALA A 126 -18.42 -0.58 2.24
C ALA A 126 -19.65 -0.34 3.16
N SER A 127 -20.19 -1.40 3.72
CA SER A 127 -21.30 -1.34 4.67
C SER A 127 -21.00 -0.50 5.92
N THR A 128 -19.72 -0.36 6.27
CA THR A 128 -19.18 0.46 7.38
C THR A 128 -18.79 1.87 6.98
N TRP A 129 -19.14 2.33 5.78
CA TRP A 129 -18.72 3.60 5.19
C TRP A 129 -18.94 4.83 6.11
N ASP A 130 -20.06 4.86 6.82
CA ASP A 130 -20.42 5.99 7.68
C ASP A 130 -19.57 6.09 8.95
N SER A 131 -18.88 5.01 9.35
CA SER A 131 -17.95 4.96 10.48
C SER A 131 -16.52 5.43 10.12
N ILE A 132 -16.25 5.70 8.84
CA ILE A 132 -14.95 6.21 8.37
C ILE A 132 -15.00 7.73 8.37
N PRO A 133 -13.99 8.44 8.93
CA PRO A 133 -13.93 9.90 8.90
C PRO A 133 -14.00 10.47 7.46
N ASP A 134 -14.66 11.62 7.28
CA ASP A 134 -14.84 12.21 5.95
C ASP A 134 -13.52 12.56 5.25
N TRP A 135 -12.48 12.93 6.00
CA TRP A 135 -11.16 13.23 5.45
C TRP A 135 -10.42 11.98 4.92
N ALA A 136 -10.85 10.79 5.35
CA ALA A 136 -10.21 9.51 5.06
C ALA A 136 -10.87 8.74 3.91
N LYS A 137 -11.73 9.38 3.13
CA LYS A 137 -12.47 8.75 2.05
C LYS A 137 -12.84 9.73 0.95
N ASP A 138 -12.92 9.24 -0.28
CA ASP A 138 -13.49 10.01 -1.40
C ASP A 138 -15.03 10.03 -1.30
N PRO A 139 -15.70 11.17 -1.43
CA PRO A 139 -17.16 11.25 -1.32
C PRO A 139 -17.92 10.32 -2.26
N ASP A 140 -17.38 10.04 -3.44
CA ASP A 140 -17.97 9.16 -4.44
C ASP A 140 -17.60 7.67 -4.23
N GLY A 141 -16.69 7.36 -3.28
CA GLY A 141 -16.28 6.00 -2.94
C GLY A 141 -15.17 5.42 -3.80
N LYS A 142 -14.41 6.25 -4.51
CA LYS A 142 -13.34 5.80 -5.40
C LYS A 142 -12.07 5.36 -4.66
N TRP A 143 -11.90 5.81 -3.42
CA TRP A 143 -10.88 5.34 -2.50
C TRP A 143 -11.34 5.52 -1.04
N THR A 144 -10.77 4.77 -0.15
CA THR A 144 -10.92 4.94 1.30
C THR A 144 -9.66 4.47 2.02
N ILE A 145 -9.20 5.23 3.01
CA ILE A 145 -8.12 4.76 3.91
C ILE A 145 -8.62 3.55 4.69
N SER A 146 -7.79 2.54 4.83
CA SER A 146 -8.14 1.31 5.54
C SER A 146 -7.48 1.20 6.92
N TYR A 147 -6.38 1.89 7.16
CA TYR A 147 -5.66 1.94 8.43
C TYR A 147 -4.77 3.17 8.49
N LEU A 148 -4.34 3.53 9.70
CA LEU A 148 -3.51 4.70 9.95
C LEU A 148 -2.09 4.31 10.34
N GLY A 149 -1.14 5.15 9.91
CA GLY A 149 0.22 5.22 10.41
C GLY A 149 0.57 6.63 10.86
N THR A 150 1.45 6.74 11.84
CA THR A 150 2.06 8.00 12.28
C THR A 150 3.55 7.93 12.03
N MET A 151 4.15 9.02 11.57
CA MET A 151 5.59 9.04 11.27
C MET A 151 6.42 8.76 12.51
N GLY A 152 7.23 7.71 12.42
CA GLY A 152 8.10 7.23 13.49
C GLY A 152 9.54 7.05 13.05
N ALA A 153 10.37 6.65 13.99
CA ALA A 153 11.76 6.27 13.79
C ALA A 153 12.04 4.90 14.40
N LEU A 154 12.66 4.01 13.63
CA LEU A 154 13.28 2.79 14.12
C LEU A 154 14.77 3.04 14.28
N VAL A 155 15.29 2.95 15.51
CA VAL A 155 16.64 3.33 15.89
C VAL A 155 17.45 2.10 16.29
N ASN A 156 18.59 1.89 15.63
CA ASN A 156 19.54 0.83 15.99
C ASN A 156 20.42 1.31 17.17
N LYS A 157 20.10 0.90 18.37
CA LYS A 157 20.82 1.28 19.60
C LYS A 157 22.23 0.71 19.71
N ASN A 158 22.61 -0.22 18.87
CA ASN A 158 24.00 -0.70 18.79
C ASN A 158 24.90 0.34 18.10
N ASN A 159 24.34 1.18 17.22
CA ASN A 159 25.05 2.21 16.48
C ASN A 159 24.80 3.62 17.06
N VAL A 160 23.59 3.88 17.56
CA VAL A 160 23.10 5.19 17.98
C VAL A 160 22.79 5.18 19.48
N SER A 161 23.57 5.88 20.28
CA SER A 161 23.37 5.96 21.74
C SER A 161 22.25 6.93 22.14
N GLU A 162 22.03 7.96 21.33
CA GLU A 162 21.05 9.01 21.56
C GLU A 162 19.62 8.48 21.34
N THR A 163 18.64 9.07 22.00
CA THR A 163 17.23 8.88 21.70
C THR A 163 16.88 9.74 20.49
N ILE A 164 16.34 9.12 19.45
CA ILE A 164 15.90 9.80 18.22
C ILE A 164 14.37 9.71 18.16
N ASP A 165 13.69 10.61 18.85
CA ASP A 165 12.24 10.75 18.92
C ASP A 165 11.72 12.01 18.21
N SER A 166 12.58 12.70 17.49
CA SER A 166 12.27 13.94 16.77
C SER A 166 13.29 14.21 15.67
N TRP A 167 12.91 14.99 14.66
CA TRP A 167 13.82 15.48 13.63
C TRP A 167 14.91 16.38 14.21
N GLU A 168 14.56 17.15 15.26
CA GLU A 168 15.55 17.96 15.98
C GLU A 168 16.59 17.08 16.72
N ALA A 169 16.16 16.00 17.38
CA ALA A 169 17.07 15.04 18.01
C ALA A 169 17.99 14.37 16.98
N LEU A 170 17.43 13.98 15.82
CA LEU A 170 18.23 13.44 14.71
C LEU A 170 19.26 14.45 14.21
N LYS A 171 18.87 15.72 14.01
CA LYS A 171 19.79 16.80 13.59
C LYS A 171 20.98 16.95 14.55
N ASN A 172 20.71 16.89 15.85
CA ASN A 172 21.72 17.07 16.90
C ASN A 172 22.55 15.79 17.18
N SER A 173 22.26 14.67 16.51
CA SER A 173 23.00 13.42 16.63
C SER A 173 24.08 13.29 15.54
N SER A 174 24.82 12.18 15.54
CA SER A 174 25.72 11.80 14.45
C SER A 174 25.14 10.69 13.55
N ALA A 175 23.92 10.24 13.83
CA ALA A 175 23.27 9.13 13.15
C ALA A 175 22.97 9.43 11.68
N LYS A 176 23.02 8.41 10.84
CA LYS A 176 22.54 8.48 9.46
C LYS A 176 21.06 8.14 9.39
N ILE A 177 20.34 8.83 8.51
CA ILE A 177 18.93 8.59 8.24
C ILE A 177 18.75 7.82 6.93
N THR A 178 17.94 6.78 6.96
CA THR A 178 17.41 6.06 5.81
C THR A 178 15.93 6.46 5.63
N LEU A 179 15.55 6.87 4.42
CA LEU A 179 14.18 7.25 4.08
C LEU A 179 13.52 6.26 3.10
N GLY A 180 14.32 5.43 2.40
CA GLY A 180 13.86 4.62 1.29
C GLY A 180 13.73 5.42 -0.02
N ASP A 181 12.84 4.99 -0.91
CA ASP A 181 12.65 5.59 -2.25
C ASP A 181 11.72 6.81 -2.19
N VAL A 182 12.30 8.00 -2.02
CA VAL A 182 11.54 9.27 -1.95
C VAL A 182 10.87 9.62 -3.28
N LEU A 183 11.40 9.13 -4.40
CA LEU A 183 10.84 9.47 -5.72
C LEU A 183 9.49 8.78 -5.98
N ARG A 184 9.25 7.60 -5.38
CA ARG A 184 8.10 6.75 -5.70
C ARG A 184 7.33 6.24 -4.48
N GLY A 185 7.98 6.17 -3.32
CA GLY A 185 7.42 5.59 -2.10
C GLY A 185 6.63 6.61 -1.27
N ALA A 186 5.36 6.32 -1.00
CA ALA A 186 4.49 7.19 -0.21
C ALA A 186 5.03 7.43 1.21
N SER A 187 5.48 6.39 1.92
CA SER A 187 6.05 6.52 3.28
C SER A 187 7.29 7.41 3.31
N SER A 188 8.16 7.29 2.29
CA SER A 188 9.37 8.10 2.15
C SER A 188 9.04 9.58 1.92
N GLN A 189 8.04 9.88 1.09
CA GLN A 189 7.55 11.25 0.85
C GLN A 189 6.91 11.82 2.12
N MET A 190 6.17 11.02 2.87
CA MET A 190 5.60 11.42 4.16
C MET A 190 6.67 11.70 5.21
N ALA A 191 7.82 11.00 5.19
CA ALA A 191 8.95 11.31 6.08
C ALA A 191 9.54 12.69 5.77
N VAL A 192 9.66 13.06 4.49
CA VAL A 192 10.10 14.41 4.10
C VAL A 192 9.08 15.47 4.52
N LEU A 193 7.78 15.22 4.33
CA LEU A 193 6.70 16.11 4.75
C LEU A 193 6.68 16.26 6.29
N SER A 194 6.86 15.18 7.04
CA SER A 194 7.02 15.19 8.50
C SER A 194 8.17 16.11 8.94
N CYS A 195 9.32 16.02 8.28
CA CYS A 195 10.44 16.92 8.52
C CYS A 195 10.09 18.39 8.19
N ALA A 196 9.29 18.64 7.14
CA ALA A 196 8.86 20.01 6.84
C ALA A 196 8.08 20.63 8.00
N TYR A 197 7.08 19.91 8.53
CA TYR A 197 6.33 20.37 9.71
C TYR A 197 7.23 20.57 10.94
N ALA A 198 8.15 19.64 11.20
CA ALA A 198 9.10 19.76 12.32
C ALA A 198 9.99 20.99 12.22
N MET A 199 10.41 21.36 11.02
CA MET A 199 11.30 22.50 10.77
C MET A 199 10.56 23.83 10.56
N GLY A 200 9.24 23.88 10.82
CA GLY A 200 8.42 25.10 10.75
C GLY A 200 7.86 25.42 9.36
N GLY A 201 7.89 24.45 8.45
CA GLY A 201 7.15 24.46 7.19
C GLY A 201 5.81 23.74 7.31
N ASP A 202 5.25 23.37 6.18
CA ASP A 202 4.00 22.61 6.03
C ASP A 202 3.91 22.01 4.63
N ALA A 203 2.72 21.50 4.24
CA ALA A 203 2.51 20.92 2.92
C ALA A 203 2.54 21.94 1.75
N GLU A 204 2.46 23.25 2.03
CA GLU A 204 2.59 24.33 1.05
C GLU A 204 3.98 24.99 1.07
N ASN A 205 4.82 24.65 2.08
CA ASN A 205 6.17 25.17 2.25
C ASN A 205 7.15 24.07 2.67
N LEU A 206 7.77 23.43 1.70
CA LEU A 206 8.71 22.32 1.90
C LEU A 206 10.17 22.75 2.04
N ASP A 207 10.50 24.04 1.84
CA ASP A 207 11.87 24.54 1.89
C ASP A 207 12.63 24.18 3.17
N PRO A 208 12.01 24.27 4.38
CA PRO A 208 12.70 23.87 5.61
C PRO A 208 13.15 22.40 5.64
N ALA A 209 12.39 21.47 5.04
CA ALA A 209 12.79 20.07 4.94
C ALA A 209 13.96 19.89 3.97
N PHE A 210 13.91 20.53 2.80
CA PHE A 210 15.01 20.44 1.83
C PHE A 210 16.31 21.04 2.37
N ASP A 211 16.24 22.16 3.10
CA ASP A 211 17.40 22.73 3.77
C ASP A 211 17.98 21.77 4.82
N TYR A 212 17.11 21.13 5.61
CA TYR A 212 17.49 20.11 6.59
C TYR A 212 18.20 18.93 5.93
N PHE A 213 17.63 18.33 4.89
CA PHE A 213 18.26 17.18 4.22
C PHE A 213 19.52 17.56 3.44
N LYS A 214 19.62 18.77 2.88
CA LYS A 214 20.87 19.29 2.28
C LYS A 214 21.98 19.41 3.32
N GLU A 215 21.66 19.86 4.54
CA GLU A 215 22.62 19.90 5.65
C GLU A 215 23.11 18.49 5.99
N LEU A 216 22.21 17.53 6.22
CA LEU A 216 22.58 16.13 6.51
C LEU A 216 23.38 15.49 5.36
N ALA A 217 22.98 15.73 4.11
CA ALA A 217 23.72 15.24 2.94
C ALA A 217 25.14 15.78 2.88
N SER A 218 25.35 17.09 3.19
CA SER A 218 26.68 17.70 3.24
C SER A 218 27.59 17.09 4.32
N GLU A 219 27.01 16.53 5.37
CA GLU A 219 27.68 15.81 6.45
C GLU A 219 27.87 14.30 6.15
N GLY A 220 27.32 13.80 5.03
CA GLY A 220 27.34 12.37 4.68
C GLY A 220 26.40 11.52 5.55
N ARG A 221 25.34 12.12 6.07
CA ARG A 221 24.37 11.50 6.99
C ARG A 221 23.08 11.04 6.34
N ILE A 222 22.95 11.12 5.02
CA ILE A 222 21.88 10.47 4.27
C ILE A 222 22.35 9.09 3.83
N ASP A 223 21.62 8.06 4.21
CA ASP A 223 21.79 6.71 3.70
C ASP A 223 20.79 6.51 2.54
N VAL A 224 21.30 6.42 1.32
CA VAL A 224 20.51 6.29 0.10
C VAL A 224 20.04 4.86 -0.21
N GLY A 225 20.33 3.90 0.68
CA GLY A 225 19.83 2.52 0.57
C GLY A 225 18.34 2.42 0.90
N ASP A 226 17.76 1.27 0.59
CA ASP A 226 16.39 0.95 0.98
C ASP A 226 16.26 0.73 2.50
N GLY A 227 15.03 0.76 3.02
CA GLY A 227 14.69 0.48 4.42
C GLY A 227 14.35 -1.00 4.66
N SER A 228 15.00 -1.95 3.94
CA SER A 228 14.64 -3.36 3.99
C SER A 228 15.00 -4.05 5.31
N VAL A 229 14.20 -5.07 5.64
CA VAL A 229 14.42 -5.95 6.79
C VAL A 229 15.79 -6.64 6.72
N GLU A 230 16.28 -6.98 5.52
CA GLU A 230 17.60 -7.57 5.30
C GLU A 230 18.73 -6.65 5.76
N ARG A 231 18.64 -5.37 5.48
CA ARG A 231 19.64 -4.37 5.92
C ARG A 231 19.55 -4.11 7.42
N LEU A 232 18.31 -4.05 7.96
CA LEU A 232 18.08 -3.94 9.41
C LEU A 232 18.69 -5.14 10.14
N ASN A 233 18.46 -6.38 9.70
CA ASN A 233 19.01 -7.59 10.27
C ASN A 233 20.56 -7.64 10.24
N ARG A 234 21.20 -6.96 9.28
CA ARG A 234 22.66 -6.83 9.22
C ARG A 234 23.20 -5.66 10.05
N GLY A 235 22.32 -4.86 10.68
CA GLY A 235 22.70 -3.69 11.47
C GLY A 235 23.28 -2.53 10.64
N GLU A 236 22.95 -2.46 9.35
CA GLU A 236 23.48 -1.46 8.41
C GLU A 236 22.77 -0.10 8.52
N ILE A 237 21.56 -0.07 9.07
CA ILE A 237 20.73 1.13 9.21
C ILE A 237 20.86 1.66 10.63
N ASP A 238 21.18 2.94 10.76
CA ASP A 238 21.23 3.62 12.05
C ASP A 238 19.84 4.07 12.50
N VAL A 239 19.13 4.82 11.62
CA VAL A 239 17.76 5.31 11.83
C VAL A 239 16.97 5.12 10.54
N LEU A 240 15.82 4.46 10.63
CA LEU A 240 14.83 4.39 9.56
C LEU A 240 13.63 5.25 9.94
N ALA A 241 13.35 6.30 9.16
CA ALA A 241 12.09 7.04 9.27
C ALA A 241 11.02 6.37 8.43
N THR A 242 9.98 5.88 9.09
CA THR A 242 8.84 5.20 8.46
C THR A 242 7.63 5.22 9.39
N TRP A 243 6.55 4.55 9.01
CA TRP A 243 5.35 4.45 9.83
C TRP A 243 5.59 3.72 11.16
N ASP A 244 4.92 4.13 12.21
CA ASP A 244 5.00 3.56 13.56
C ASP A 244 4.73 2.04 13.58
N TYR A 245 3.73 1.56 12.85
CA TYR A 245 3.44 0.13 12.74
C TYR A 245 4.58 -0.65 12.08
N LEU A 246 5.26 -0.08 11.07
CA LEU A 246 6.43 -0.71 10.46
C LEU A 246 7.63 -0.71 11.41
N THR A 247 7.83 0.37 12.20
CA THR A 247 8.91 0.38 13.18
C THR A 247 8.77 -0.76 14.19
N LEU A 248 7.54 -1.00 14.66
CA LEU A 248 7.22 -2.09 15.60
C LEU A 248 7.40 -3.46 14.96
N GLN A 249 6.86 -3.65 13.76
CA GLN A 249 6.96 -4.90 13.01
C GLN A 249 8.42 -5.26 12.69
N TYR A 250 9.19 -4.30 12.18
CA TYR A 250 10.61 -4.51 11.85
C TYR A 250 11.45 -4.76 13.09
N ARG A 251 11.18 -4.07 14.22
CA ARG A 251 11.80 -4.36 15.52
C ARG A 251 11.61 -5.83 15.89
N ASP A 252 10.39 -6.34 15.80
CA ASP A 252 10.08 -7.70 16.20
C ASP A 252 10.71 -8.73 15.26
N ILE A 253 10.69 -8.49 13.95
CA ILE A 253 11.38 -9.34 12.96
C ILE A 253 12.89 -9.36 13.21
N VAL A 254 13.49 -8.19 13.51
CA VAL A 254 14.93 -8.13 13.82
C VAL A 254 15.23 -8.87 15.12
N ALA A 255 14.40 -8.71 16.15
CA ALA A 255 14.60 -9.41 17.43
C ALA A 255 14.54 -10.94 17.29
N GLU A 256 13.71 -11.44 16.39
CA GLU A 256 13.64 -12.89 16.08
C GLU A 256 14.87 -13.38 15.29
N ASN A 257 15.32 -12.61 14.31
CA ASN A 257 16.38 -13.03 13.40
C ASN A 257 17.80 -12.72 13.90
N ASN A 258 17.96 -11.62 14.63
CA ASN A 258 19.24 -11.14 15.17
C ASN A 258 19.05 -10.52 16.58
N PRO A 259 18.93 -11.36 17.62
CA PRO A 259 18.65 -10.91 18.99
C PRO A 259 19.78 -10.08 19.63
N ASP A 260 20.94 -9.98 18.99
CA ASP A 260 22.04 -9.11 19.45
C ASP A 260 21.85 -7.64 19.04
N LEU A 261 20.90 -7.35 18.13
CA LEU A 261 20.54 -6.00 17.76
C LEU A 261 19.41 -5.48 18.66
N ASN A 262 19.63 -4.30 19.21
CA ASN A 262 18.64 -3.59 20.01
C ASN A 262 18.01 -2.48 19.18
N MET A 263 16.75 -2.66 18.79
CA MET A 263 15.98 -1.68 18.02
C MET A 263 14.97 -0.97 18.93
N GLU A 264 14.94 0.36 18.91
CA GLU A 264 13.94 1.17 19.59
C GLU A 264 13.01 1.85 18.58
N CYS A 265 11.73 1.92 18.93
CA CYS A 265 10.69 2.57 18.13
C CYS A 265 10.24 3.85 18.83
N HIS A 266 10.16 4.95 18.09
CA HIS A 266 9.70 6.25 18.60
C HIS A 266 8.74 6.89 17.61
N ILE A 267 7.81 7.73 18.12
CA ILE A 267 7.07 8.68 17.28
C ILE A 267 7.94 9.92 17.09
N MET A 268 7.96 10.51 15.89
CA MET A 268 8.65 11.76 15.61
C MET A 268 7.85 12.94 16.18
N GLN A 269 8.07 13.27 17.46
CA GLN A 269 7.23 14.17 18.28
C GLN A 269 7.05 15.58 17.71
N ASP A 270 8.02 16.09 16.96
CA ASP A 270 8.00 17.42 16.31
C ASP A 270 7.40 17.40 14.89
N GLY A 271 7.22 16.23 14.32
CA GLY A 271 6.67 16.02 12.99
C GLY A 271 5.79 14.76 12.90
N ALA A 272 4.94 14.50 13.89
CA ALA A 272 4.07 13.32 13.98
C ALA A 272 2.93 13.34 12.93
N VAL A 273 3.31 13.43 11.64
CA VAL A 273 2.35 13.38 10.53
C VAL A 273 1.62 12.05 10.56
N GLN A 274 0.28 12.13 10.48
CA GLN A 274 -0.60 10.97 10.44
C GLN A 274 -1.24 10.87 9.07
N SER A 275 -1.13 9.71 8.45
CA SER A 275 -1.67 9.39 7.15
C SER A 275 -2.00 7.90 7.07
N GLY A 276 -2.47 7.42 5.93
CA GLY A 276 -2.82 6.02 5.74
C GLY A 276 -2.70 5.59 4.29
N TYR A 277 -3.16 4.38 4.05
CA TYR A 277 -3.21 3.80 2.71
C TYR A 277 -4.65 3.61 2.26
N CYS A 278 -4.89 3.98 1.01
CA CYS A 278 -6.19 3.95 0.37
C CYS A 278 -6.38 2.64 -0.36
N LEU A 279 -7.41 1.88 0.01
CA LEU A 279 -7.93 0.83 -0.84
C LEU A 279 -8.51 1.45 -2.11
N VAL A 280 -8.07 0.96 -3.26
CA VAL A 280 -8.52 1.38 -4.58
C VAL A 280 -8.88 0.14 -5.41
N ILE A 281 -10.12 0.06 -5.88
CA ILE A 281 -10.55 -1.02 -6.78
C ILE A 281 -10.20 -0.62 -8.22
N ASN A 282 -9.42 -1.44 -8.90
CA ASN A 282 -9.09 -1.23 -10.31
C ASN A 282 -10.39 -1.14 -11.15
N LYS A 283 -10.53 -0.08 -11.93
CA LYS A 283 -11.70 0.13 -12.81
C LYS A 283 -11.91 -1.02 -13.79
N TYR A 284 -10.84 -1.71 -14.12
CA TYR A 284 -10.81 -2.80 -15.10
C TYR A 284 -10.66 -4.18 -14.43
N ALA A 285 -10.85 -4.26 -13.11
CA ALA A 285 -10.64 -5.47 -12.31
C ALA A 285 -11.21 -6.73 -12.98
N PRO A 286 -10.41 -7.81 -13.13
CA PRO A 286 -10.92 -9.10 -13.60
C PRO A 286 -11.93 -9.74 -12.64
N HIS A 287 -11.81 -9.45 -11.32
CA HIS A 287 -12.62 -10.00 -10.25
C HIS A 287 -13.21 -8.88 -9.37
N PRO A 288 -14.12 -8.04 -9.92
CA PRO A 288 -14.60 -6.84 -9.24
C PRO A 288 -15.39 -7.14 -7.95
N TYR A 289 -16.08 -8.26 -7.87
CA TYR A 289 -16.83 -8.65 -6.67
C TYR A 289 -15.89 -9.11 -5.55
N SER A 290 -14.82 -9.83 -5.88
CA SER A 290 -13.78 -10.22 -4.93
C SER A 290 -13.07 -8.99 -4.38
N ALA A 291 -12.81 -7.98 -5.23
CA ALA A 291 -12.24 -6.70 -4.78
C ALA A 291 -13.19 -5.96 -3.81
N ALA A 292 -14.48 -5.86 -4.14
CA ALA A 292 -15.47 -5.24 -3.24
C ALA A 292 -15.59 -6.00 -1.91
N LEU A 293 -15.63 -7.34 -1.94
CA LEU A 293 -15.68 -8.17 -0.74
C LEU A 293 -14.42 -8.00 0.13
N THR A 294 -13.25 -7.86 -0.51
CA THR A 294 -11.99 -7.54 0.20
C THR A 294 -12.09 -6.19 0.92
N VAL A 295 -12.64 -5.17 0.28
CA VAL A 295 -12.87 -3.85 0.93
C VAL A 295 -13.83 -3.99 2.11
N GLU A 296 -14.94 -4.75 1.98
CA GLU A 296 -15.86 -5.04 3.09
C GLU A 296 -15.15 -5.68 4.27
N TYR A 297 -14.33 -6.72 4.01
CA TYR A 297 -13.61 -7.43 5.06
C TYR A 297 -12.60 -6.53 5.76
N LEU A 298 -11.74 -5.83 5.01
CA LEU A 298 -10.68 -5.01 5.60
C LEU A 298 -11.22 -3.82 6.40
N LEU A 299 -12.44 -3.36 6.11
CA LEU A 299 -13.14 -2.30 6.86
C LEU A 299 -14.12 -2.85 7.90
N SER A 300 -14.26 -4.18 8.06
CA SER A 300 -15.04 -4.78 9.15
C SER A 300 -14.31 -4.67 10.49
N ASP A 301 -14.98 -5.01 11.59
CA ASP A 301 -14.33 -5.03 12.92
C ASP A 301 -13.18 -6.04 12.95
N GLU A 302 -13.40 -7.23 12.38
CA GLU A 302 -12.40 -8.29 12.28
C GLU A 302 -11.18 -7.83 11.46
N GLY A 303 -11.41 -7.25 10.29
CA GLY A 303 -10.32 -6.79 9.41
C GLY A 303 -9.51 -5.65 10.04
N GLN A 304 -10.16 -4.72 10.74
CA GLN A 304 -9.50 -3.64 11.46
C GLN A 304 -8.68 -4.16 12.66
N ILE A 305 -9.18 -5.16 13.39
CA ILE A 305 -8.42 -5.81 14.48
C ILE A 305 -7.23 -6.60 13.90
N GLU A 306 -7.40 -7.32 12.80
CA GLU A 306 -6.30 -8.02 12.13
C GLU A 306 -5.19 -7.10 11.63
N ARG A 307 -5.56 -5.94 11.04
CA ARG A 307 -4.57 -4.91 10.69
C ARG A 307 -3.81 -4.42 11.93
N ALA A 308 -4.50 -4.28 13.07
CA ALA A 308 -3.88 -3.88 14.32
C ALA A 308 -2.97 -4.97 14.93
N GLU A 309 -3.14 -6.25 14.60
CA GLU A 309 -2.16 -7.30 14.93
C GLU A 309 -0.80 -7.07 14.25
N GLY A 310 -0.79 -6.37 13.09
CA GLY A 310 0.39 -5.81 12.46
C GLY A 310 0.71 -4.38 12.90
N TYR A 311 0.18 -3.96 14.05
CA TYR A 311 0.39 -2.65 14.69
C TYR A 311 -0.25 -1.45 13.97
N ALA A 312 -0.90 -1.63 12.82
CA ALA A 312 -1.57 -0.53 12.12
C ALA A 312 -2.84 -0.11 12.86
N ARG A 313 -3.02 1.21 13.05
CA ARG A 313 -4.17 1.73 13.79
C ARG A 313 -5.44 1.70 12.93
N PRO A 314 -6.59 1.27 13.50
CA PRO A 314 -7.86 1.32 12.79
C PRO A 314 -8.18 2.71 12.26
N ILE A 315 -8.74 2.79 11.05
CA ILE A 315 -9.30 4.04 10.52
C ILE A 315 -10.67 4.34 11.12
N ARG A 316 -11.40 3.31 11.50
CA ARG A 316 -12.72 3.43 12.11
C ARG A 316 -12.59 3.70 13.62
N GLU A 317 -13.17 4.82 14.07
CA GLU A 317 -13.15 5.22 15.49
C GLU A 317 -14.03 4.36 16.39
N ASP A 318 -15.00 3.63 15.83
CA ASP A 318 -15.93 2.76 16.55
C ASP A 318 -15.38 1.34 16.82
N VAL A 319 -14.20 1.00 16.29
CA VAL A 319 -13.55 -0.28 16.54
C VAL A 319 -12.85 -0.29 17.90
N THR A 320 -13.16 -1.29 18.72
CA THR A 320 -12.49 -1.49 20.01
C THR A 320 -11.45 -2.59 19.90
N LEU A 321 -10.16 -2.22 20.02
CA LEU A 321 -9.07 -3.18 20.04
C LEU A 321 -9.01 -3.96 21.35
N PRO A 322 -8.66 -5.27 21.35
CA PRO A 322 -8.35 -6.05 22.53
C PRO A 322 -7.23 -5.44 23.39
N ASP A 323 -7.33 -5.55 24.73
CA ASP A 323 -6.36 -4.93 25.65
C ASP A 323 -4.94 -5.50 25.50
N ASP A 324 -4.82 -6.78 25.20
CA ASP A 324 -3.54 -7.45 24.97
C ASP A 324 -2.87 -7.00 23.65
N LEU A 325 -3.66 -6.61 22.67
CA LEU A 325 -3.17 -6.01 21.44
C LEU A 325 -2.71 -4.57 21.66
N LYS A 326 -3.53 -3.75 22.33
CA LYS A 326 -3.15 -2.39 22.71
C LYS A 326 -1.83 -2.33 23.49
N ALA A 327 -1.59 -3.29 24.38
CA ALA A 327 -0.36 -3.37 25.17
C ALA A 327 0.92 -3.62 24.35
N LYS A 328 0.81 -4.06 23.10
CA LYS A 328 1.94 -4.28 22.19
C LYS A 328 2.23 -3.09 21.29
N MET A 329 1.27 -2.18 21.14
CA MET A 329 1.38 -0.96 20.32
C MET A 329 2.13 0.14 21.09
N ILE A 330 2.58 1.17 20.38
CA ILE A 330 3.08 2.40 21.03
C ILE A 330 1.91 3.00 21.84
N SER A 331 2.20 3.42 23.09
CA SER A 331 1.18 3.97 23.97
C SER A 331 0.48 5.19 23.35
N ASP A 332 -0.83 5.32 23.56
CA ASP A 332 -1.61 6.46 23.09
C ASP A 332 -1.09 7.80 23.62
N ASP A 333 -0.40 7.80 24.77
CA ASP A 333 0.21 8.99 25.36
C ASP A 333 1.35 9.58 24.50
N GLU A 334 1.91 8.80 23.58
CA GLU A 334 2.97 9.27 22.65
C GLU A 334 2.41 9.96 21.41
N TYR A 335 1.09 9.90 21.18
CA TYR A 335 0.44 10.52 20.01
C TYR A 335 -0.17 11.88 20.30
N THR A 336 0.46 12.67 21.19
CA THR A 336 -0.10 13.94 21.69
C THR A 336 -0.06 15.09 20.67
N ASN A 337 0.82 15.02 19.69
CA ASN A 337 1.08 16.08 18.69
C ASN A 337 0.88 15.59 17.27
N THR A 338 -0.03 14.67 17.01
CA THR A 338 -0.29 14.17 15.68
C THR A 338 -0.82 15.24 14.74
N ILE A 339 -0.36 15.21 13.51
CA ILE A 339 -0.72 16.15 12.44
C ILE A 339 -1.51 15.34 11.39
N PRO A 340 -2.85 15.34 11.44
CA PRO A 340 -3.65 14.66 10.43
C PRO A 340 -3.58 15.41 9.10
N LEU A 341 -3.35 14.69 8.03
CA LEU A 341 -3.28 15.24 6.68
C LEU A 341 -4.67 15.21 6.02
N ALA A 342 -5.54 16.14 6.42
CA ALA A 342 -6.94 16.14 6.00
C ALA A 342 -7.19 16.76 4.62
N ASP A 343 -6.27 17.58 4.09
CA ASP A 343 -6.38 18.17 2.75
C ASP A 343 -5.60 17.33 1.74
N ASN A 344 -6.27 16.35 1.14
CA ASN A 344 -5.68 15.40 0.21
C ASN A 344 -5.06 16.06 -1.03
N ASP A 345 -5.68 17.13 -1.56
CA ASP A 345 -5.15 17.83 -2.73
C ASP A 345 -3.84 18.55 -2.43
N THR A 346 -3.74 19.20 -1.27
CA THR A 346 -2.51 19.84 -0.81
C THR A 346 -1.41 18.81 -0.53
N VAL A 347 -1.74 17.68 0.11
CA VAL A 347 -0.80 16.59 0.37
C VAL A 347 -0.29 15.97 -0.93
N THR A 348 -1.17 15.74 -1.92
CA THR A 348 -0.78 15.21 -3.24
C THR A 348 0.20 16.15 -3.97
N LYS A 349 -0.05 17.46 -3.91
CA LYS A 349 0.85 18.48 -4.49
C LYS A 349 2.21 18.49 -3.78
N ALA A 350 2.21 18.41 -2.45
CA ALA A 350 3.43 18.35 -1.66
C ALA A 350 4.27 17.10 -2.03
N CYS A 351 3.66 15.92 -2.12
CA CYS A 351 4.35 14.69 -2.50
C CYS A 351 4.92 14.76 -3.93
N THR A 352 4.17 15.33 -4.86
CA THR A 352 4.63 15.57 -6.24
C THR A 352 5.84 16.51 -6.25
N GLU A 353 5.80 17.59 -5.47
CA GLU A 353 6.91 18.53 -5.34
C GLU A 353 8.13 17.87 -4.67
N ILE A 354 7.93 17.09 -3.60
CA ILE A 354 8.99 16.33 -2.93
C ILE A 354 9.70 15.43 -3.94
N ALA A 355 8.96 14.61 -4.68
CA ALA A 355 9.53 13.71 -5.68
C ALA A 355 10.33 14.48 -6.76
N SER A 356 9.80 15.62 -7.24
CA SER A 356 10.45 16.40 -8.30
C SER A 356 11.72 17.11 -7.85
N ARG A 357 11.82 17.51 -6.57
CA ARG A 357 12.95 18.28 -6.01
C ARG A 357 14.01 17.42 -5.35
N TRP A 358 13.71 16.13 -5.08
CA TRP A 358 14.63 15.27 -4.30
C TRP A 358 15.95 14.98 -5.02
N GLU A 359 15.98 15.01 -6.34
CA GLU A 359 17.19 14.81 -7.15
C GLU A 359 18.06 16.07 -7.33
N GLU A 360 17.55 17.26 -6.92
CA GLU A 360 18.26 18.54 -7.03
C GLU A 360 19.21 18.79 -5.83
#